data_4bc09623d1473b244db79c8f8629bad7
#
_entry.id   4bc09623d1473b244db79c8f8629bad7
#
_cell.length_a   1.000
_cell.length_b   1.000
_cell.length_c   1.000
_cell.angle_alpha   90.00
_cell.angle_beta   90.00
_cell.angle_gamma   90.00
#
_symmetry.space_group_name_H-M   'P 1'
#
loop_
_entity.id
_entity.type
_entity.pdbx_description
1 polymer ?
#
loop_
_entity_poly.entity_id
_entity_poly.type
_entity_poly.pdbx_seq_one_letter_code
_entity_poly.pdbx_strand_id
1 'polypeptide(L)'
;MTNLELEKTANEIRKSIVTAVHSAKSGHPGGSLSSADIFTYLYFEEMNIDPKNPKMEDRDRFVLSKGHVAPGLYSTLAERGYFPKEDLVTLRHTGSYLQGHPDMKHIPGVDMSSGSLGQGLSVAVGMAAVGKYDKKDYRVYTLCGDGEIQEGQIWEAAMWAGFKKLDNLVVVVDNNNLQIDGTVDEVCSPYPIDKKFEAFNFHVINIDGNDFDQIRAAFKEARETKGMPTAIIAKTVKGKGVSFMENVFDWHGKAPNDEQYEVAMADLEKAGEALCQK
;
A
#
# COMPACT_ATOMS: atom_id res chain seq x y z
N MET A 1 8.76 14.92 7.82
CA MET A 1 7.73 14.97 8.88
C MET A 1 8.25 14.26 10.14
N THR A 2 7.79 14.65 11.34
CA THR A 2 8.00 13.87 12.57
C THR A 2 7.17 12.60 12.56
N ASN A 3 7.53 11.60 13.39
CA ASN A 3 6.72 10.38 13.50
C ASN A 3 5.29 10.70 13.97
N LEU A 4 5.15 11.64 14.92
CA LEU A 4 3.83 12.07 15.40
C LEU A 4 2.96 12.68 14.28
N GLU A 5 3.54 13.48 13.39
CA GLU A 5 2.80 14.01 12.21
C GLU A 5 2.39 12.90 11.26
N LEU A 6 3.27 11.90 11.03
CA LEU A 6 2.95 10.73 10.21
C LEU A 6 1.87 9.86 10.87
N GLU A 7 1.94 9.60 12.18
CA GLU A 7 0.92 8.86 12.95
C GLU A 7 -0.46 9.54 12.84
N LYS A 8 -0.51 10.86 12.98
CA LYS A 8 -1.74 11.66 12.82
C LYS A 8 -2.30 11.56 11.40
N THR A 9 -1.44 11.71 10.39
CA THR A 9 -1.84 11.60 8.99
C THR A 9 -2.36 10.19 8.66
N ALA A 10 -1.67 9.15 9.13
CA ALA A 10 -2.12 7.77 8.95
C ALA A 10 -3.49 7.51 9.61
N ASN A 11 -3.74 8.12 10.77
CA ASN A 11 -5.04 8.02 11.43
C ASN A 11 -6.16 8.70 10.63
N GLU A 12 -5.91 9.88 10.04
CA GLU A 12 -6.87 10.55 9.15
C GLU A 12 -7.12 9.74 7.86
N ILE A 13 -6.09 9.11 7.29
CA ILE A 13 -6.24 8.18 6.16
C ILE A 13 -7.13 7.00 6.57
N ARG A 14 -6.97 6.41 7.76
CA ARG A 14 -7.83 5.33 8.26
C ARG A 14 -9.29 5.75 8.39
N LYS A 15 -9.58 6.94 8.92
CA LYS A 15 -10.95 7.49 8.96
C LYS A 15 -11.54 7.61 7.55
N SER A 16 -10.77 8.11 6.61
CA SER A 16 -11.16 8.25 5.21
C SER A 16 -11.44 6.89 4.55
N ILE A 17 -10.63 5.85 4.83
CA ILE A 17 -10.84 4.48 4.35
C ILE A 17 -12.19 3.94 4.85
N VAL A 18 -12.44 4.05 6.16
CA VAL A 18 -13.68 3.55 6.77
C VAL A 18 -14.90 4.28 6.19
N THR A 19 -14.82 5.61 6.04
CA THR A 19 -15.88 6.44 5.46
C THR A 19 -16.17 6.05 4.00
N ALA A 20 -15.14 5.91 3.18
CA ALA A 20 -15.30 5.55 1.76
C ALA A 20 -15.93 4.16 1.59
N VAL A 21 -15.45 3.16 2.34
CA VAL A 21 -15.96 1.78 2.26
C VAL A 21 -17.39 1.69 2.82
N HIS A 22 -17.69 2.39 3.91
CA HIS A 22 -19.05 2.47 4.47
C HIS A 22 -20.03 3.10 3.47
N SER A 23 -19.69 4.24 2.88
CA SER A 23 -20.54 4.91 1.88
C SER A 23 -20.80 4.01 0.66
N ALA A 24 -19.78 3.31 0.20
CA ALA A 24 -19.89 2.40 -0.94
C ALA A 24 -20.71 1.13 -0.64
N LYS A 25 -20.97 0.80 0.62
CA LYS A 25 -21.50 -0.50 1.07
C LYS A 25 -20.73 -1.70 0.50
N SER A 26 -19.48 -1.47 0.08
CA SER A 26 -18.61 -2.42 -0.59
C SER A 26 -17.16 -1.96 -0.53
N GLY A 27 -16.22 -2.87 -0.41
CA GLY A 27 -14.79 -2.55 -0.45
C GLY A 27 -13.96 -3.45 0.46
N HIS A 28 -12.68 -3.14 0.55
CA HIS A 28 -11.69 -3.95 1.24
C HIS A 28 -11.02 -3.15 2.38
N PRO A 29 -11.70 -3.01 3.54
CA PRO A 29 -11.17 -2.20 4.64
C PRO A 29 -9.93 -2.82 5.29
N GLY A 30 -9.91 -4.13 5.54
CA GLY A 30 -8.86 -4.78 6.31
C GLY A 30 -7.46 -4.55 5.74
N GLY A 31 -7.25 -4.84 4.46
CA GLY A 31 -5.97 -4.62 3.78
C GLY A 31 -5.66 -3.15 3.48
N SER A 32 -6.67 -2.28 3.41
CA SER A 32 -6.48 -0.83 3.29
C SER A 32 -5.95 -0.24 4.60
N LEU A 33 -6.52 -0.66 5.73
CA LEU A 33 -6.13 -0.23 7.07
C LEU A 33 -4.74 -0.74 7.47
N SER A 34 -4.36 -1.99 7.10
CA SER A 34 -3.02 -2.52 7.37
C SER A 34 -1.93 -1.72 6.66
N SER A 35 -2.23 -1.20 5.48
CA SER A 35 -1.27 -0.52 4.61
C SER A 35 -1.17 0.99 4.86
N ALA A 36 -2.01 1.56 5.73
CA ALA A 36 -2.13 3.00 5.90
C ALA A 36 -0.81 3.69 6.30
N ASP A 37 0.01 3.07 7.17
CA ASP A 37 1.30 3.65 7.59
C ASP A 37 2.31 3.64 6.45
N ILE A 38 2.36 2.55 5.66
CA ILE A 38 3.22 2.44 4.46
C ILE A 38 2.81 3.48 3.42
N PHE A 39 1.51 3.61 3.12
CA PHE A 39 1.01 4.65 2.23
C PHE A 39 1.37 6.04 2.71
N THR A 40 1.17 6.30 4.01
CA THR A 40 1.50 7.61 4.61
C THR A 40 2.97 7.93 4.40
N TYR A 41 3.87 7.02 4.76
CA TYR A 41 5.30 7.26 4.60
C TYR A 41 5.69 7.50 3.14
N LEU A 42 5.21 6.66 2.22
CA LEU A 42 5.50 6.79 0.79
C LEU A 42 5.08 8.16 0.24
N TYR A 43 3.84 8.57 0.48
CA TYR A 43 3.28 9.77 -0.16
C TYR A 43 3.62 11.09 0.55
N PHE A 44 3.99 11.06 1.83
CA PHE A 44 4.26 12.27 2.59
C PHE A 44 5.74 12.50 2.92
N GLU A 45 6.59 11.48 2.79
CA GLU A 45 7.99 11.56 3.15
C GLU A 45 8.95 11.04 2.06
N GLU A 46 8.66 9.86 1.47
CA GLU A 46 9.61 9.13 0.64
C GLU A 46 9.65 9.57 -0.81
N MET A 47 8.48 9.61 -1.46
CA MET A 47 8.40 9.77 -2.92
C MET A 47 8.57 11.22 -3.37
N ASN A 48 9.34 11.41 -4.43
CA ASN A 48 9.40 12.66 -5.18
C ASN A 48 8.14 12.80 -6.05
N ILE A 49 7.11 13.45 -5.54
CA ILE A 49 5.81 13.65 -6.18
C ILE A 49 5.27 15.05 -5.94
N ASP A 50 4.47 15.55 -6.87
CA ASP A 50 3.75 16.83 -6.73
C ASP A 50 2.27 16.63 -7.08
N PRO A 51 1.34 16.71 -6.09
CA PRO A 51 -0.09 16.60 -6.35
C PRO A 51 -0.64 17.63 -7.35
N LYS A 52 -0.02 18.81 -7.43
CA LYS A 52 -0.39 19.87 -8.37
C LYS A 52 0.11 19.59 -9.80
N ASN A 53 1.10 18.70 -9.95
CA ASN A 53 1.61 18.23 -11.21
C ASN A 53 1.71 16.69 -11.24
N PRO A 54 0.57 15.97 -11.23
CA PRO A 54 0.53 14.51 -11.15
C PRO A 54 1.16 13.81 -12.35
N LYS A 55 1.45 14.55 -13.42
CA LYS A 55 2.12 14.07 -14.64
C LYS A 55 3.59 14.49 -14.74
N MET A 56 4.19 14.98 -13.64
CA MET A 56 5.61 15.32 -13.60
C MET A 56 6.45 14.14 -14.11
N GLU A 57 7.31 14.40 -15.10
CA GLU A 57 8.02 13.34 -15.84
C GLU A 57 9.00 12.56 -14.95
N ASP A 58 9.74 13.29 -14.11
CA ASP A 58 10.80 12.72 -13.26
C ASP A 58 10.31 12.35 -11.85
N ARG A 59 8.97 12.29 -11.63
CA ARG A 59 8.42 11.83 -10.35
C ARG A 59 8.68 10.34 -10.11
N ASP A 60 8.68 9.93 -8.88
CA ASP A 60 8.63 8.51 -8.53
C ASP A 60 7.30 7.86 -8.96
N ARG A 61 7.28 6.55 -9.05
CA ARG A 61 6.12 5.75 -9.46
C ARG A 61 5.69 4.83 -8.32
N PHE A 62 4.39 4.69 -8.16
CA PHE A 62 3.81 3.73 -7.23
C PHE A 62 2.80 2.81 -7.91
N VAL A 63 3.01 1.51 -7.79
CA VAL A 63 2.08 0.49 -8.28
C VAL A 63 1.44 -0.24 -7.12
N LEU A 64 0.13 -0.07 -6.95
CA LEU A 64 -0.65 -0.86 -6.00
C LEU A 64 -0.95 -2.23 -6.60
N SER A 65 -0.10 -3.24 -6.36
CA SER A 65 -0.27 -4.57 -6.93
C SER A 65 -1.51 -5.26 -6.38
N LYS A 66 -1.74 -5.25 -5.06
CA LYS A 66 -2.99 -5.68 -4.43
C LYS A 66 -4.10 -4.64 -4.62
N GLY A 67 -4.55 -4.49 -5.87
CA GLY A 67 -5.44 -3.41 -6.30
C GLY A 67 -6.77 -3.30 -5.56
N HIS A 68 -7.21 -4.36 -4.90
CA HIS A 68 -8.42 -4.37 -4.08
C HIS A 68 -8.36 -3.42 -2.88
N VAL A 69 -7.16 -3.04 -2.39
CA VAL A 69 -7.02 -2.02 -1.34
C VAL A 69 -7.00 -0.59 -1.88
N ALA A 70 -7.63 -0.37 -3.05
CA ALA A 70 -7.87 0.95 -3.63
C ALA A 70 -8.42 1.98 -2.63
N PRO A 71 -9.32 1.65 -1.68
CA PRO A 71 -9.76 2.61 -0.67
C PRO A 71 -8.60 3.23 0.13
N GLY A 72 -7.56 2.45 0.44
CA GLY A 72 -6.36 2.94 1.11
C GLY A 72 -5.57 3.93 0.24
N LEU A 73 -5.33 3.55 -1.02
CA LEU A 73 -4.64 4.43 -1.97
C LEU A 73 -5.43 5.73 -2.22
N TYR A 74 -6.73 5.65 -2.45
CA TYR A 74 -7.55 6.84 -2.73
C TYR A 74 -7.62 7.78 -1.53
N SER A 75 -7.77 7.24 -0.32
CA SER A 75 -7.74 8.04 0.91
C SER A 75 -6.40 8.77 1.06
N THR A 76 -5.30 8.10 0.73
CA THR A 76 -3.97 8.69 0.75
C THR A 76 -3.80 9.78 -0.31
N LEU A 77 -4.26 9.54 -1.54
CA LEU A 77 -4.21 10.51 -2.64
C LEU A 77 -5.06 11.75 -2.32
N ALA A 78 -6.26 11.57 -1.77
CA ALA A 78 -7.11 12.67 -1.35
C ALA A 78 -6.46 13.49 -0.23
N GLU A 79 -5.94 12.84 0.82
CA GLU A 79 -5.24 13.50 1.93
C GLU A 79 -3.97 14.23 1.46
N ARG A 80 -3.31 13.70 0.43
CA ARG A 80 -2.13 14.34 -0.19
C ARG A 80 -2.51 15.51 -1.11
N GLY A 81 -3.78 15.64 -1.50
CA GLY A 81 -4.31 16.75 -2.29
C GLY A 81 -4.34 16.53 -3.80
N TYR A 82 -4.41 15.27 -4.27
CA TYR A 82 -4.59 14.95 -5.69
C TYR A 82 -6.02 15.21 -6.18
N PHE A 83 -7.01 15.09 -5.29
CA PHE A 83 -8.42 15.37 -5.54
C PHE A 83 -9.14 15.66 -4.21
N PRO A 84 -10.37 16.24 -4.25
CA PRO A 84 -11.12 16.59 -3.05
C PRO A 84 -11.42 15.38 -2.16
N LYS A 85 -11.24 15.53 -0.85
CA LYS A 85 -11.51 14.47 0.14
C LYS A 85 -12.99 14.06 0.16
N GLU A 86 -13.86 15.01 -0.16
CA GLU A 86 -15.31 14.83 -0.27
C GLU A 86 -15.71 13.82 -1.33
N ASP A 87 -14.88 13.62 -2.36
CA ASP A 87 -15.16 12.65 -3.43
C ASP A 87 -15.07 11.19 -2.95
N LEU A 88 -14.40 10.93 -1.84
CA LEU A 88 -14.23 9.57 -1.29
C LEU A 88 -15.56 8.88 -1.00
N VAL A 89 -16.61 9.61 -0.65
CA VAL A 89 -17.95 9.04 -0.43
C VAL A 89 -18.62 8.54 -1.71
N THR A 90 -18.05 8.86 -2.87
CA THR A 90 -18.53 8.38 -4.18
C THR A 90 -17.88 7.07 -4.62
N LEU A 91 -16.99 6.49 -3.81
CA LEU A 91 -16.31 5.22 -4.11
C LEU A 91 -17.30 4.18 -4.63
N ARG A 92 -17.03 3.60 -5.82
CA ARG A 92 -17.85 2.56 -6.49
C ARG A 92 -19.28 2.97 -6.85
N HIS A 93 -19.68 4.22 -6.66
CA HIS A 93 -20.98 4.68 -7.12
C HIS A 93 -21.00 4.80 -8.64
N THR A 94 -22.16 4.60 -9.24
CA THR A 94 -22.34 4.76 -10.69
C THR A 94 -21.99 6.18 -11.11
N GLY A 95 -21.09 6.30 -12.09
CA GLY A 95 -20.62 7.59 -12.59
C GLY A 95 -19.44 8.20 -11.83
N SER A 96 -19.03 7.62 -10.69
CA SER A 96 -17.82 8.04 -10.00
C SER A 96 -16.57 7.62 -10.75
N TYR A 97 -15.52 8.45 -10.69
CA TYR A 97 -14.20 8.07 -11.19
C TYR A 97 -13.43 7.17 -10.20
N LEU A 98 -13.85 7.13 -8.91
CA LEU A 98 -13.25 6.29 -7.87
C LEU A 98 -13.76 4.85 -7.99
N GLN A 99 -13.13 4.10 -8.88
CA GLN A 99 -13.49 2.72 -9.19
C GLN A 99 -13.09 1.76 -8.06
N GLY A 100 -13.65 0.55 -8.05
CA GLY A 100 -13.35 -0.48 -7.05
C GLY A 100 -11.89 -0.97 -7.04
N HIS A 101 -11.17 -0.74 -8.12
CA HIS A 101 -9.74 -0.98 -8.29
C HIS A 101 -9.10 0.26 -8.94
N PRO A 102 -7.78 0.49 -8.78
CA PRO A 102 -7.12 1.67 -9.35
C PRO A 102 -7.31 1.79 -10.86
N ASP A 103 -7.62 2.99 -11.33
CA ASP A 103 -7.72 3.32 -12.75
C ASP A 103 -6.81 4.51 -13.08
N MET A 104 -5.71 4.23 -13.78
CA MET A 104 -4.70 5.24 -14.16
C MET A 104 -5.20 6.27 -15.16
N LYS A 105 -6.31 5.99 -15.86
CA LYS A 105 -6.84 6.91 -16.89
C LYS A 105 -7.67 8.04 -16.30
N HIS A 106 -8.34 7.78 -15.18
CA HIS A 106 -9.33 8.70 -14.63
C HIS A 106 -8.97 9.23 -13.25
N ILE A 107 -8.09 8.55 -12.49
CA ILE A 107 -7.76 8.94 -11.11
C ILE A 107 -6.39 9.61 -11.06
N PRO A 108 -6.31 10.91 -10.71
CA PRO A 108 -5.04 11.60 -10.55
C PRO A 108 -4.14 10.93 -9.51
N GLY A 109 -2.86 10.74 -9.83
CA GLY A 109 -1.89 10.11 -8.92
C GLY A 109 -1.87 8.58 -8.95
N VAL A 110 -2.71 7.94 -9.75
CA VAL A 110 -2.66 6.49 -9.98
C VAL A 110 -1.77 6.20 -11.19
N ASP A 111 -0.72 5.42 -10.99
CA ASP A 111 0.28 5.11 -12.02
C ASP A 111 -0.06 3.88 -12.86
N MET A 112 -0.86 2.96 -12.32
CA MET A 112 -1.24 1.72 -12.99
C MET A 112 -2.63 1.29 -12.60
N SER A 113 -3.44 0.92 -13.61
CA SER A 113 -4.70 0.20 -13.40
C SER A 113 -4.37 -1.23 -12.97
N SER A 114 -4.77 -1.61 -11.75
CA SER A 114 -4.48 -2.92 -11.18
C SER A 114 -5.76 -3.58 -10.67
N GLY A 115 -5.68 -4.85 -10.22
CA GLY A 115 -6.84 -5.62 -9.74
C GLY A 115 -6.65 -7.12 -9.91
N SER A 116 -6.00 -7.56 -10.99
CA SER A 116 -5.54 -8.94 -11.12
C SER A 116 -4.29 -9.13 -10.28
N LEU A 117 -4.39 -9.93 -9.22
CA LEU A 117 -3.31 -10.15 -8.26
C LEU A 117 -2.05 -10.71 -8.96
N GLY A 118 -0.89 -10.28 -8.48
CA GLY A 118 0.41 -10.68 -9.02
C GLY A 118 0.88 -9.88 -10.24
N GLN A 119 -0.01 -9.20 -10.99
CA GLN A 119 0.36 -8.50 -12.22
C GLN A 119 1.07 -7.16 -11.96
N GLY A 120 0.76 -6.49 -10.87
CA GLY A 120 1.31 -5.16 -10.58
C GLY A 120 2.83 -5.15 -10.44
N LEU A 121 3.43 -6.18 -9.84
CA LEU A 121 4.88 -6.26 -9.72
C LEU A 121 5.57 -6.30 -11.09
N SER A 122 5.03 -7.04 -12.07
CA SER A 122 5.60 -7.09 -13.42
C SER A 122 5.60 -5.72 -14.10
N VAL A 123 4.54 -4.94 -13.89
CA VAL A 123 4.46 -3.57 -14.43
C VAL A 123 5.46 -2.66 -13.72
N ALA A 124 5.58 -2.74 -12.39
CA ALA A 124 6.57 -1.99 -11.62
C ALA A 124 8.01 -2.30 -12.09
N VAL A 125 8.30 -3.57 -12.34
CA VAL A 125 9.58 -4.04 -12.91
C VAL A 125 9.84 -3.41 -14.29
N GLY A 126 8.81 -3.37 -15.15
CA GLY A 126 8.90 -2.70 -16.45
C GLY A 126 9.20 -1.20 -16.34
N MET A 127 8.49 -0.50 -15.42
CA MET A 127 8.73 0.93 -15.16
C MET A 127 10.15 1.18 -14.64
N ALA A 128 10.64 0.35 -13.70
CA ALA A 128 12.00 0.46 -13.17
C ALA A 128 13.07 0.22 -14.24
N ALA A 129 12.85 -0.75 -15.13
CA ALA A 129 13.74 -1.07 -16.22
C ALA A 129 13.85 0.09 -17.23
N VAL A 130 12.71 0.71 -17.59
CA VAL A 130 12.67 1.88 -18.47
C VAL A 130 13.42 3.05 -17.83
N GLY A 131 13.20 3.32 -16.54
CA GLY A 131 13.93 4.36 -15.81
C GLY A 131 15.44 4.18 -15.89
N LYS A 132 15.93 2.96 -15.69
CA LYS A 132 17.38 2.67 -15.85
C LYS A 132 17.87 2.80 -17.30
N TYR A 133 17.07 2.33 -18.27
CA TYR A 133 17.41 2.43 -19.68
C TYR A 133 17.52 3.90 -20.13
N ASP A 134 16.57 4.73 -19.71
CA ASP A 134 16.52 6.16 -20.03
C ASP A 134 17.44 7.02 -19.13
N LYS A 135 18.18 6.39 -18.21
CA LYS A 135 19.07 7.06 -17.23
C LYS A 135 18.33 8.12 -16.38
N LYS A 136 17.12 7.81 -15.98
CA LYS A 136 16.30 8.63 -15.09
C LYS A 136 16.56 8.23 -13.63
N ASP A 137 16.47 9.20 -12.74
CA ASP A 137 16.74 8.98 -11.31
C ASP A 137 15.52 8.57 -10.51
N TYR A 138 14.32 8.52 -11.11
CA TYR A 138 13.12 8.12 -10.40
C TYR A 138 13.16 6.67 -9.90
N ARG A 139 12.51 6.46 -8.80
CA ARG A 139 12.33 5.14 -8.19
C ARG A 139 10.92 4.61 -8.44
N VAL A 140 10.78 3.31 -8.36
CA VAL A 140 9.49 2.63 -8.50
C VAL A 140 9.24 1.82 -7.23
N TYR A 141 8.08 2.07 -6.63
CA TYR A 141 7.60 1.38 -5.45
C TYR A 141 6.38 0.53 -5.81
N THR A 142 6.25 -0.63 -5.23
CA THR A 142 5.05 -1.47 -5.37
C THR A 142 4.66 -2.07 -4.04
N LEU A 143 3.36 -2.20 -3.80
CA LEU A 143 2.81 -2.83 -2.60
C LEU A 143 2.06 -4.09 -3.00
N CYS A 144 2.58 -5.23 -2.53
CA CYS A 144 1.99 -6.55 -2.67
C CYS A 144 1.39 -7.02 -1.34
N GLY A 145 0.43 -7.93 -1.38
CA GLY A 145 -0.05 -8.66 -0.20
C GLY A 145 0.68 -10.00 -0.03
N ASP A 146 0.74 -10.50 1.19
CA ASP A 146 1.32 -11.81 1.50
C ASP A 146 0.54 -12.97 0.84
N GLY A 147 -0.78 -12.91 0.78
CA GLY A 147 -1.57 -13.84 -0.01
C GLY A 147 -1.40 -13.65 -1.53
N GLU A 148 -1.20 -12.41 -1.99
CA GLU A 148 -0.97 -12.12 -3.40
C GLU A 148 0.33 -12.74 -3.93
N ILE A 149 1.38 -12.80 -3.13
CA ILE A 149 2.66 -13.38 -3.56
C ILE A 149 2.64 -14.90 -3.73
N GLN A 150 1.51 -15.56 -3.49
CA GLN A 150 1.28 -16.96 -3.92
C GLN A 150 1.18 -17.08 -5.44
N GLU A 151 0.86 -16.00 -6.16
CA GLU A 151 0.83 -15.97 -7.61
C GLU A 151 2.23 -16.18 -8.23
N GLY A 152 2.34 -17.12 -9.20
CA GLY A 152 3.60 -17.42 -9.88
C GLY A 152 4.22 -16.22 -10.58
N GLN A 153 3.38 -15.31 -11.11
CA GLN A 153 3.80 -14.08 -11.79
C GLN A 153 4.69 -13.18 -10.91
N ILE A 154 4.48 -13.15 -9.60
CA ILE A 154 5.34 -12.42 -8.66
C ILE A 154 6.79 -12.91 -8.76
N TRP A 155 6.99 -14.22 -8.78
CA TRP A 155 8.32 -14.82 -8.78
C TRP A 155 9.01 -14.75 -10.15
N GLU A 156 8.25 -14.78 -11.24
CA GLU A 156 8.76 -14.50 -12.58
C GLU A 156 9.29 -13.05 -12.66
N ALA A 157 8.53 -12.08 -12.16
CA ALA A 157 8.93 -10.68 -12.11
C ALA A 157 10.14 -10.47 -11.19
N ALA A 158 10.17 -11.11 -10.01
CA ALA A 158 11.26 -11.00 -9.07
C ALA A 158 12.56 -11.56 -9.67
N MET A 159 12.52 -12.73 -10.30
CA MET A 159 13.67 -13.34 -10.98
C MET A 159 14.29 -12.37 -11.99
N TRP A 160 13.45 -11.74 -12.81
CA TRP A 160 13.92 -10.82 -13.85
C TRP A 160 14.47 -9.52 -13.26
N ALA A 161 13.81 -8.98 -12.22
CA ALA A 161 14.26 -7.77 -11.53
C ALA A 161 15.66 -7.94 -10.89
N GLY A 162 15.87 -9.07 -10.20
CA GLY A 162 17.18 -9.40 -9.63
C GLY A 162 18.25 -9.61 -10.69
N PHE A 163 17.95 -10.34 -11.78
CA PHE A 163 18.85 -10.52 -12.91
C PHE A 163 19.26 -9.17 -13.53
N LYS A 164 18.32 -8.24 -13.70
CA LYS A 164 18.57 -6.90 -14.24
C LYS A 164 19.14 -5.92 -13.22
N LYS A 165 19.29 -6.30 -11.96
CA LYS A 165 19.86 -5.47 -10.89
C LYS A 165 19.13 -4.13 -10.77
N LEU A 166 17.79 -4.17 -10.70
CA LEU A 166 16.95 -2.97 -10.69
C LEU A 166 16.97 -2.31 -9.31
N ASP A 167 18.05 -1.63 -8.96
CA ASP A 167 18.25 -0.96 -7.67
C ASP A 167 17.38 0.29 -7.46
N ASN A 168 16.60 0.66 -8.46
CA ASN A 168 15.55 1.67 -8.38
C ASN A 168 14.15 1.08 -8.13
N LEU A 169 14.03 -0.24 -7.89
CA LEU A 169 12.79 -0.92 -7.54
C LEU A 169 12.76 -1.29 -6.06
N VAL A 170 11.66 -0.92 -5.38
CA VAL A 170 11.36 -1.35 -4.01
C VAL A 170 10.01 -2.08 -4.00
N VAL A 171 10.04 -3.33 -3.57
CA VAL A 171 8.84 -4.15 -3.36
C VAL A 171 8.52 -4.16 -1.86
N VAL A 172 7.35 -3.69 -1.48
CA VAL A 172 6.85 -3.82 -0.11
C VAL A 172 5.83 -4.95 -0.06
N VAL A 173 6.02 -5.88 0.84
CA VAL A 173 5.03 -6.94 1.11
C VAL A 173 4.30 -6.59 2.40
N ASP A 174 3.00 -6.29 2.31
CA ASP A 174 2.10 -6.17 3.47
C ASP A 174 1.85 -7.56 4.04
N ASN A 175 2.70 -7.94 4.99
CA ASN A 175 2.68 -9.26 5.63
C ASN A 175 1.78 -9.22 6.86
N ASN A 176 0.46 -9.21 6.63
CA ASN A 176 -0.54 -9.21 7.69
C ASN A 176 -1.05 -10.60 8.09
N ASN A 177 -0.52 -11.65 7.44
CA ASN A 177 -0.79 -13.08 7.68
C ASN A 177 -2.24 -13.52 7.38
N LEU A 178 -3.07 -12.69 6.73
CA LEU A 178 -4.47 -13.00 6.49
C LEU A 178 -4.88 -12.77 5.03
N GLN A 179 -5.59 -13.74 4.46
CA GLN A 179 -6.28 -13.63 3.17
C GLN A 179 -7.78 -13.86 3.33
N ILE A 180 -8.53 -14.09 2.22
CA ILE A 180 -10.01 -14.17 2.22
C ILE A 180 -10.51 -15.29 3.14
N ASP A 181 -9.90 -16.47 3.08
CA ASP A 181 -10.43 -17.71 3.65
C ASP A 181 -9.73 -18.11 4.97
N GLY A 182 -8.83 -17.29 5.50
CA GLY A 182 -8.11 -17.60 6.73
C GLY A 182 -6.69 -17.04 6.78
N THR A 183 -5.84 -17.64 7.60
CA THR A 183 -4.42 -17.31 7.62
C THR A 183 -3.73 -17.81 6.35
N VAL A 184 -2.66 -17.13 5.92
CA VAL A 184 -1.90 -17.59 4.76
C VAL A 184 -1.27 -18.97 5.01
N ASP A 185 -0.98 -19.33 6.25
CA ASP A 185 -0.44 -20.65 6.60
C ASP A 185 -1.46 -21.78 6.45
N GLU A 186 -2.75 -21.51 6.75
CA GLU A 186 -3.82 -22.49 6.60
C GLU A 186 -4.25 -22.69 5.15
N VAL A 187 -4.21 -21.61 4.34
CA VAL A 187 -4.69 -21.66 2.96
C VAL A 187 -3.60 -22.09 1.99
N CYS A 188 -2.49 -21.34 1.92
CA CYS A 188 -1.32 -21.65 1.11
C CYS A 188 -0.13 -20.81 1.59
N SER A 189 0.76 -21.38 2.40
CA SER A 189 1.84 -20.62 3.04
C SER A 189 2.83 -20.03 2.03
N PRO A 190 3.02 -18.71 1.98
CA PRO A 190 4.04 -18.09 1.16
C PRO A 190 5.43 -18.13 1.80
N TYR A 191 5.53 -18.56 3.06
CA TYR A 191 6.78 -18.55 3.82
C TYR A 191 7.81 -19.60 3.34
N PRO A 192 9.11 -19.36 3.57
CA PRO A 192 9.71 -18.12 4.08
C PRO A 192 9.81 -17.05 2.97
N ILE A 193 9.13 -15.92 3.17
CA ILE A 193 9.04 -14.85 2.15
C ILE A 193 10.40 -14.20 1.90
N ASP A 194 11.12 -13.89 2.98
CA ASP A 194 12.45 -13.27 2.95
C ASP A 194 13.44 -14.11 2.14
N LYS A 195 13.53 -15.41 2.41
CA LYS A 195 14.45 -16.33 1.71
C LYS A 195 14.13 -16.49 0.23
N LYS A 196 12.85 -16.39 -0.14
CA LYS A 196 12.44 -16.45 -1.54
C LYS A 196 12.94 -15.21 -2.31
N PHE A 197 12.76 -14.00 -1.76
CA PHE A 197 13.30 -12.79 -2.39
C PHE A 197 14.83 -12.77 -2.40
N GLU A 198 15.50 -13.19 -1.32
CA GLU A 198 16.97 -13.36 -1.28
C GLU A 198 17.46 -14.27 -2.41
N ALA A 199 16.77 -15.41 -2.65
CA ALA A 199 17.13 -16.35 -3.72
C ALA A 199 17.02 -15.74 -5.13
N PHE A 200 16.22 -14.70 -5.31
CA PHE A 200 16.12 -13.91 -6.54
C PHE A 200 17.03 -12.68 -6.54
N ASN A 201 18.03 -12.63 -5.65
CA ASN A 201 19.01 -11.53 -5.55
C ASN A 201 18.38 -10.16 -5.20
N PHE A 202 17.40 -10.16 -4.31
CA PHE A 202 16.92 -8.95 -3.66
C PHE A 202 17.69 -8.68 -2.37
N HIS A 203 17.91 -7.42 -2.06
CA HIS A 203 18.21 -7.00 -0.70
C HIS A 203 16.91 -7.05 0.11
N VAL A 204 16.90 -7.79 1.22
CA VAL A 204 15.68 -8.03 2.01
C VAL A 204 15.76 -7.34 3.37
N ILE A 205 14.73 -6.60 3.72
CA ILE A 205 14.60 -5.88 4.98
C ILE A 205 13.29 -6.30 5.65
N ASN A 206 13.36 -6.83 6.88
CA ASN A 206 12.17 -7.18 7.66
C ASN A 206 11.89 -6.06 8.68
N ILE A 207 10.64 -5.58 8.75
CA ILE A 207 10.24 -4.50 9.64
C ILE A 207 8.88 -4.76 10.30
N ASP A 208 8.62 -4.07 11.40
CA ASP A 208 7.26 -3.76 11.83
C ASP A 208 6.71 -2.64 10.91
N GLY A 209 5.73 -2.98 10.08
CA GLY A 209 5.12 -2.06 9.11
C GLY A 209 4.15 -1.04 9.74
N ASN A 210 4.00 -1.04 11.07
CA ASN A 210 3.25 -0.03 11.83
C ASN A 210 4.16 0.85 12.72
N ASP A 211 5.49 0.74 12.56
CA ASP A 211 6.50 1.53 13.26
C ASP A 211 7.21 2.48 12.28
N PHE A 212 6.97 3.78 12.39
CA PHE A 212 7.53 4.78 11.47
C PHE A 212 9.06 4.92 11.55
N ASP A 213 9.69 4.57 12.68
CA ASP A 213 11.17 4.56 12.76
C ASP A 213 11.74 3.42 11.91
N GLN A 214 11.15 2.24 11.99
CA GLN A 214 11.56 1.09 11.18
C GLN A 214 11.23 1.30 9.70
N ILE A 215 10.05 1.85 9.37
CA ILE A 215 9.69 2.19 8.00
C ILE A 215 10.72 3.17 7.41
N ARG A 216 11.02 4.26 8.11
CA ARG A 216 12.01 5.27 7.69
C ARG A 216 13.40 4.66 7.48
N ALA A 217 13.86 3.83 8.41
CA ALA A 217 15.14 3.16 8.32
C ALA A 217 15.22 2.25 7.08
N ALA A 218 14.16 1.46 6.83
CA ALA A 218 14.11 0.53 5.71
C ALA A 218 14.13 1.25 4.35
N PHE A 219 13.34 2.31 4.19
CA PHE A 219 13.36 3.08 2.93
C PHE A 219 14.68 3.83 2.73
N LYS A 220 15.31 4.33 3.80
CA LYS A 220 16.66 4.88 3.73
C LYS A 220 17.67 3.84 3.25
N GLU A 221 17.67 2.65 3.84
CA GLU A 221 18.54 1.53 3.45
C GLU A 221 18.29 1.10 2.01
N ALA A 222 17.01 1.05 1.57
CA ALA A 222 16.65 0.77 0.19
C ALA A 222 17.20 1.81 -0.82
N ARG A 223 17.26 3.09 -0.45
CA ARG A 223 17.88 4.13 -1.30
C ARG A 223 19.40 3.96 -1.42
N GLU A 224 20.04 3.51 -0.36
CA GLU A 224 21.49 3.28 -0.30
C GLU A 224 21.90 1.98 -0.98
N THR A 225 21.00 1.01 -1.10
CA THR A 225 21.25 -0.28 -1.78
C THR A 225 21.46 -0.06 -3.28
N LYS A 226 22.57 -0.61 -3.80
CA LYS A 226 22.93 -0.50 -5.22
C LYS A 226 23.17 -1.88 -5.83
N GLY A 227 22.86 -1.99 -7.12
CA GLY A 227 23.11 -3.18 -7.92
C GLY A 227 22.14 -4.34 -7.67
N MET A 228 21.08 -4.15 -6.85
CA MET A 228 20.02 -5.13 -6.65
C MET A 228 18.73 -4.43 -6.21
N PRO A 229 17.54 -4.98 -6.54
CA PRO A 229 16.27 -4.48 -6.03
C PRO A 229 16.13 -4.75 -4.53
N THR A 230 15.24 -4.01 -3.86
CA THR A 230 14.96 -4.20 -2.42
C THR A 230 13.56 -4.77 -2.22
N ALA A 231 13.43 -5.74 -1.31
CA ALA A 231 12.15 -6.23 -0.79
C ALA A 231 12.04 -5.87 0.70
N ILE A 232 11.01 -5.11 1.07
CA ILE A 232 10.67 -4.78 2.45
C ILE A 232 9.51 -5.68 2.87
N ILE A 233 9.76 -6.61 3.78
CA ILE A 233 8.72 -7.47 4.35
C ILE A 233 8.18 -6.78 5.59
N ALA A 234 7.05 -6.12 5.44
CA ALA A 234 6.44 -5.30 6.46
C ALA A 234 5.38 -6.12 7.23
N LYS A 235 5.71 -6.55 8.44
CA LYS A 235 4.72 -7.17 9.33
C LYS A 235 3.72 -6.10 9.76
N THR A 236 2.45 -6.33 9.48
CA THR A 236 1.37 -5.37 9.75
C THR A 236 0.20 -6.05 10.46
N VAL A 237 -0.78 -5.26 10.87
CA VAL A 237 -2.04 -5.72 11.47
C VAL A 237 -3.17 -5.47 10.49
N LYS A 238 -3.79 -6.55 9.95
CA LYS A 238 -4.99 -6.41 9.12
C LYS A 238 -6.11 -5.73 9.91
N GLY A 239 -6.73 -4.69 9.35
CA GLY A 239 -7.77 -3.93 10.05
C GLY A 239 -7.26 -2.94 11.09
N LYS A 240 -5.98 -2.57 11.05
CA LYS A 240 -5.29 -1.72 12.03
C LYS A 240 -6.06 -0.46 12.42
N GLY A 241 -6.25 -0.27 13.73
CA GLY A 241 -6.89 0.90 14.32
C GLY A 241 -8.40 0.75 14.56
N VAL A 242 -9.04 -0.34 14.09
CA VAL A 242 -10.44 -0.63 14.31
C VAL A 242 -10.58 -1.93 15.11
N SER A 243 -11.02 -1.83 16.36
CA SER A 243 -10.95 -2.91 17.37
C SER A 243 -11.55 -4.24 16.92
N PHE A 244 -12.69 -4.22 16.23
CA PHE A 244 -13.38 -5.42 15.75
C PHE A 244 -12.89 -5.92 14.38
N MET A 245 -11.99 -5.18 13.71
CA MET A 245 -11.40 -5.57 12.42
C MET A 245 -9.98 -6.12 12.57
N GLU A 246 -9.25 -5.76 13.64
CA GLU A 246 -7.86 -6.17 13.82
C GLU A 246 -7.71 -7.69 13.87
N ASN A 247 -6.88 -8.23 12.96
CA ASN A 247 -6.59 -9.66 12.84
C ASN A 247 -7.82 -10.56 12.57
N VAL A 248 -8.86 -10.00 11.95
CA VAL A 248 -10.06 -10.75 11.56
C VAL A 248 -10.17 -10.81 10.05
N PHE A 249 -10.08 -12.03 9.48
CA PHE A 249 -10.05 -12.23 8.02
C PHE A 249 -11.37 -11.85 7.32
N ASP A 250 -12.52 -11.95 8.01
CA ASP A 250 -13.85 -11.58 7.47
C ASP A 250 -13.89 -10.14 6.93
N TRP A 251 -13.06 -9.25 7.47
CA TRP A 251 -12.93 -7.86 7.02
C TRP A 251 -12.07 -7.67 5.78
N HIS A 252 -11.72 -8.77 5.10
CA HIS A 252 -11.00 -8.68 3.84
C HIS A 252 -11.81 -7.90 2.79
N GLY A 253 -13.09 -8.26 2.58
CA GLY A 253 -13.93 -7.70 1.52
C GLY A 253 -15.34 -7.28 1.97
N LYS A 254 -15.52 -6.97 3.25
CA LYS A 254 -16.81 -6.64 3.86
C LYS A 254 -16.84 -5.19 4.31
N ALA A 255 -17.86 -4.44 3.89
CA ALA A 255 -18.09 -3.08 4.37
C ALA A 255 -18.76 -3.09 5.76
N PRO A 256 -18.40 -2.16 6.67
CA PRO A 256 -19.10 -1.99 7.93
C PRO A 256 -20.53 -1.49 7.69
N ASN A 257 -21.48 -1.95 8.51
CA ASN A 257 -22.81 -1.35 8.59
C ASN A 257 -22.77 -0.04 9.38
N ASP A 258 -23.93 0.63 9.57
CA ASP A 258 -23.99 1.94 10.22
C ASP A 258 -23.51 1.89 11.67
N GLU A 259 -23.90 0.87 12.45
CA GLU A 259 -23.46 0.69 13.83
C GLU A 259 -21.95 0.40 13.92
N GLN A 260 -21.44 -0.44 13.03
CA GLN A 260 -20.02 -0.78 12.94
C GLN A 260 -19.19 0.43 12.48
N TYR A 261 -19.73 1.27 11.61
CA TYR A 261 -19.11 2.51 11.19
C TYR A 261 -18.90 3.46 12.37
N GLU A 262 -19.93 3.67 13.19
CA GLU A 262 -19.85 4.51 14.39
C GLU A 262 -18.78 4.00 15.38
N VAL A 263 -18.72 2.70 15.61
CA VAL A 263 -17.68 2.11 16.47
C VAL A 263 -16.28 2.31 15.88
N ALA A 264 -16.11 2.06 14.58
CA ALA A 264 -14.82 2.24 13.91
C ALA A 264 -14.35 3.69 13.97
N MET A 265 -15.25 4.66 13.74
CA MET A 265 -14.92 6.07 13.83
C MET A 265 -14.57 6.48 15.27
N ALA A 266 -15.30 5.99 16.27
CA ALA A 266 -14.99 6.25 17.68
C ALA A 266 -13.60 5.69 18.08
N ASP A 267 -13.23 4.50 17.62
CA ASP A 267 -11.89 3.93 17.85
C ASP A 267 -10.79 4.85 17.28
N LEU A 268 -10.98 5.31 16.02
CA LEU A 268 -10.02 6.17 15.33
C LEU A 268 -9.98 7.61 15.90
N GLU A 269 -11.09 8.14 16.37
CA GLU A 269 -11.14 9.42 17.07
C GLU A 269 -10.37 9.37 18.38
N LYS A 270 -10.64 8.35 19.19
CA LYS A 270 -9.92 8.11 20.44
C LYS A 270 -8.40 7.95 20.23
N ALA A 271 -8.01 7.22 19.16
CA ALA A 271 -6.60 7.11 18.77
C ALA A 271 -6.00 8.47 18.41
N GLY A 272 -6.74 9.29 17.64
CA GLY A 272 -6.33 10.65 17.28
C GLY A 272 -6.17 11.58 18.48
N GLU A 273 -7.09 11.53 19.45
CA GLU A 273 -7.00 12.29 20.70
C GLU A 273 -5.76 11.92 21.50
N ALA A 274 -5.45 10.62 21.61
CA ALA A 274 -4.25 10.14 22.28
C ALA A 274 -2.96 10.64 21.61
N LEU A 275 -2.95 10.77 20.27
CA LEU A 275 -1.83 11.35 19.52
C LEU A 275 -1.69 12.87 19.72
N CYS A 276 -2.75 13.57 20.09
CA CYS A 276 -2.70 15.00 20.41
C CYS A 276 -2.16 15.29 21.81
N GLN A 277 -2.10 14.28 22.69
CA GLN A 277 -1.57 14.41 24.05
C GLN A 277 -0.07 14.05 24.14
N LYS A 278 0.53 13.48 23.09
CA LYS A 278 1.98 13.24 22.94
C LYS A 278 2.68 14.53 22.50
#